data_fa40fa956d2c8a4fc2e6c5fbb520bfd1
#
_entry.id   fa40fa956d2c8a4fc2e6c5fbb520bfd1
#
_cell.length_a   1.000
_cell.length_b   1.000
_cell.length_c   1.000
_cell.angle_alpha   90.00
_cell.angle_beta   90.00
_cell.angle_gamma   90.00
#
_symmetry.space_group_name_H-M   'P 1'
#
loop_
_entity.id
_entity.type
_entity.pdbx_description
1 polymer ?
#
loop_
_entity_poly.entity_id
_entity_poly.type
_entity_poly.pdbx_seq_one_letter_code
_entity_poly.pdbx_strand_id
1 'polypeptide(L)'
;MMGSGGLIVMDEDDCMVDIAKFFLEFTVDESCGKCTPCRVGTRRLLEILEKITSGKGTMEDLERMEYLCNYIKENSLCGLGQTAPNPVLSTYERFKDEYIAHVVDKKCPAGVCKDLVTFSIDVEKCIGCGICAKNCPVDAITRTEYIAPGHKLASFSIDTDKCVKCGVCVGNCKFKAVIK
;
A
#
# COMPACT_ATOMS: atom_id res chain seq x y z
N MET A 1 -18.43 7.22 19.84
CA MET A 1 -19.63 7.11 18.98
C MET A 1 -19.83 5.64 18.68
N MET A 2 -21.00 5.11 18.87
CA MET A 2 -21.32 3.71 18.55
C MET A 2 -21.48 3.59 17.02
N GLY A 3 -20.84 2.57 16.41
CA GLY A 3 -20.97 2.35 14.98
C GLY A 3 -22.33 1.77 14.59
N SER A 4 -22.50 1.51 13.29
CA SER A 4 -23.75 0.93 12.71
C SER A 4 -23.89 -0.59 12.93
N GLY A 5 -23.00 -1.22 13.69
CA GLY A 5 -22.95 -2.67 13.90
C GLY A 5 -22.17 -3.43 12.82
N GLY A 6 -21.51 -2.74 11.90
CA GLY A 6 -20.61 -3.37 10.93
C GLY A 6 -19.36 -3.93 11.61
N LEU A 7 -18.95 -5.12 11.21
CA LEU A 7 -17.70 -5.75 11.60
C LEU A 7 -16.91 -6.10 10.34
N ILE A 8 -15.66 -5.64 10.28
CA ILE A 8 -14.71 -5.97 9.22
C ILE A 8 -13.58 -6.75 9.87
N VAL A 9 -13.34 -7.96 9.39
CA VAL A 9 -12.22 -8.81 9.82
C VAL A 9 -11.13 -8.68 8.78
N MET A 10 -9.91 -8.42 9.21
CA MET A 10 -8.73 -8.24 8.39
C MET A 10 -7.64 -9.20 8.84
N ASP A 11 -6.73 -9.54 7.94
CA ASP A 11 -5.59 -10.43 8.20
C ASP A 11 -4.25 -9.77 7.85
N GLU A 12 -3.17 -10.54 7.84
CA GLU A 12 -1.81 -10.05 7.58
C GLU A 12 -1.59 -9.61 6.13
N ASP A 13 -2.49 -9.97 5.23
CA ASP A 13 -2.47 -9.54 3.83
C ASP A 13 -3.17 -8.19 3.60
N ASP A 14 -3.77 -7.61 4.66
CA ASP A 14 -4.39 -6.28 4.63
C ASP A 14 -3.44 -5.19 5.13
N CYS A 15 -3.28 -4.12 4.38
CA CYS A 15 -2.46 -2.97 4.77
C CYS A 15 -3.27 -1.97 5.59
N MET A 16 -2.88 -1.73 6.84
CA MET A 16 -3.60 -0.83 7.73
C MET A 16 -3.55 0.64 7.27
N VAL A 17 -2.50 1.03 6.56
CA VAL A 17 -2.38 2.38 5.97
C VAL A 17 -3.38 2.57 4.82
N ASP A 18 -3.53 1.55 3.96
CA ASP A 18 -4.47 1.59 2.84
C ASP A 18 -5.93 1.52 3.32
N ILE A 19 -6.20 0.72 4.34
CA ILE A 19 -7.51 0.68 5.01
C ILE A 19 -7.88 2.02 5.63
N ALA A 20 -6.94 2.67 6.34
CA ALA A 20 -7.16 4.02 6.87
C ALA A 20 -7.46 5.04 5.76
N LYS A 21 -6.74 4.96 4.65
CA LYS A 21 -6.97 5.77 3.46
C LYS A 21 -8.38 5.53 2.89
N PHE A 22 -8.79 4.29 2.71
CA PHE A 22 -10.12 3.93 2.21
C PHE A 22 -11.26 4.54 3.03
N PHE A 23 -11.20 4.43 4.37
CA PHE A 23 -12.22 5.04 5.23
C PHE A 23 -12.22 6.58 5.15
N LEU A 24 -11.05 7.16 4.96
CA LEU A 24 -10.95 8.61 4.83
C LEU A 24 -11.45 9.11 3.48
N GLU A 25 -11.23 8.38 2.39
CA GLU A 25 -11.81 8.65 1.06
C GLU A 25 -13.34 8.72 1.15
N PHE A 26 -13.96 7.72 1.75
CA PHE A 26 -15.41 7.72 2.01
C PHE A 26 -15.84 8.97 2.78
N THR A 27 -15.10 9.36 3.83
CA THR A 27 -15.45 10.53 4.64
C THR A 27 -15.30 11.85 3.87
N VAL A 28 -14.33 11.94 2.97
CA VAL A 28 -14.14 13.12 2.10
C VAL A 28 -15.32 13.27 1.16
N ASP A 29 -15.80 12.16 0.58
CA ASP A 29 -16.94 12.15 -0.34
C ASP A 29 -18.27 12.50 0.35
N GLU A 30 -18.45 12.03 1.59
CA GLU A 30 -19.65 12.30 2.41
C GLU A 30 -19.63 13.67 3.12
N SER A 31 -18.54 14.44 2.99
CA SER A 31 -18.44 15.75 3.64
C SER A 31 -19.40 16.76 3.04
N CYS A 32 -20.27 17.34 3.87
CA CYS A 32 -21.22 18.40 3.44
C CYS A 32 -20.51 19.72 3.06
N GLY A 33 -19.20 19.86 3.31
CA GLY A 33 -18.39 21.02 2.95
C GLY A 33 -18.58 22.28 3.79
N LYS A 34 -19.40 22.27 4.85
CA LYS A 34 -19.71 23.48 5.64
C LYS A 34 -18.55 23.98 6.46
N CYS A 35 -17.94 23.12 7.29
CA CYS A 35 -16.86 23.55 8.17
C CYS A 35 -15.47 23.27 7.58
N THR A 36 -14.57 24.23 7.71
CA THR A 36 -13.22 24.18 7.16
C THR A 36 -12.39 22.98 7.68
N PRO A 37 -12.40 22.66 8.99
CA PRO A 37 -11.64 21.52 9.50
C PRO A 37 -12.01 20.20 8.82
N CYS A 38 -13.30 19.93 8.62
CA CYS A 38 -13.74 18.75 7.88
C CYS A 38 -13.42 18.89 6.39
N ARG A 39 -13.94 19.91 5.68
CA ARG A 39 -13.82 20.06 4.23
C ARG A 39 -12.38 20.06 3.72
N VAL A 40 -11.53 20.87 4.35
CA VAL A 40 -10.12 21.03 3.93
C VAL A 40 -9.22 20.03 4.65
N GLY A 41 -9.44 19.84 5.95
CA GLY A 41 -8.58 18.99 6.77
C GLY A 41 -8.62 17.54 6.37
N THR A 42 -9.80 16.96 6.13
CA THR A 42 -9.90 15.55 5.69
C THR A 42 -9.24 15.32 4.33
N ARG A 43 -9.38 16.27 3.38
CA ARG A 43 -8.72 16.20 2.09
C ARG A 43 -7.19 16.27 2.22
N ARG A 44 -6.67 17.16 3.05
CA ARG A 44 -5.22 17.24 3.33
C ARG A 44 -4.69 16.00 4.02
N LEU A 45 -5.49 15.42 4.91
CA LEU A 45 -5.16 14.16 5.56
C LEU A 45 -5.11 13.00 4.54
N LEU A 46 -6.06 12.97 3.61
CA LEU A 46 -6.07 12.00 2.52
C LEU A 46 -4.83 12.13 1.62
N GLU A 47 -4.46 13.33 1.21
CA GLU A 47 -3.24 13.61 0.44
C GLU A 47 -1.97 13.08 1.15
N ILE A 48 -1.91 13.17 2.47
CA ILE A 48 -0.79 12.61 3.25
C ILE A 48 -0.79 11.07 3.17
N LEU A 49 -1.94 10.42 3.34
CA LEU A 49 -2.03 8.96 3.24
C LEU A 49 -1.73 8.45 1.83
N GLU A 50 -2.19 9.14 0.79
CA GLU A 50 -1.83 8.86 -0.61
C GLU A 50 -0.31 8.97 -0.83
N LYS A 51 0.30 9.98 -0.25
CA LYS A 51 1.76 10.19 -0.30
C LYS A 51 2.51 9.03 0.38
N ILE A 52 2.01 8.57 1.54
CA ILE A 52 2.59 7.45 2.28
C ILE A 52 2.45 6.15 1.48
N THR A 53 1.25 5.85 0.97
CA THR A 53 0.98 4.62 0.20
C THR A 53 1.68 4.59 -1.16
N SER A 54 2.03 5.76 -1.72
CA SER A 54 2.83 5.87 -2.95
C SER A 54 4.35 5.87 -2.72
N GLY A 55 4.81 5.70 -1.46
CA GLY A 55 6.23 5.67 -1.12
C GLY A 55 6.93 7.03 -1.07
N LYS A 56 6.19 8.12 -1.24
CA LYS A 56 6.71 9.50 -1.20
C LYS A 56 6.59 10.15 0.18
N GLY A 57 6.00 9.44 1.15
CA GLY A 57 5.82 9.92 2.52
C GLY A 57 7.16 10.15 3.23
N THR A 58 7.15 11.05 4.20
CA THR A 58 8.28 11.41 5.06
C THR A 58 7.88 11.29 6.54
N MET A 59 8.85 11.27 7.45
CA MET A 59 8.57 11.25 8.89
C MET A 59 7.79 12.51 9.33
N GLU A 60 8.08 13.66 8.72
CA GLU A 60 7.34 14.90 8.96
C GLU A 60 5.85 14.77 8.55
N ASP A 61 5.56 14.00 7.49
CA ASP A 61 4.19 13.73 7.08
C ASP A 61 3.42 12.92 8.15
N LEU A 62 4.07 12.03 8.90
CA LEU A 62 3.45 11.29 10.02
C LEU A 62 3.12 12.21 11.19
N GLU A 63 4.03 13.11 11.57
CA GLU A 63 3.79 14.09 12.62
C GLU A 63 2.66 15.05 12.24
N ARG A 64 2.67 15.52 10.98
CA ARG A 64 1.61 16.38 10.43
C ARG A 64 0.26 15.65 10.38
N MET A 65 0.25 14.37 10.04
CA MET A 65 -0.94 13.52 10.03
C MET A 65 -1.58 13.46 11.42
N GLU A 66 -0.79 13.18 12.45
CA GLU A 66 -1.28 13.10 13.83
C GLU A 66 -1.83 14.43 14.32
N TYR A 67 -1.10 15.53 14.09
CA TYR A 67 -1.56 16.88 14.41
C TYR A 67 -2.89 17.21 13.69
N LEU A 68 -2.98 16.92 12.40
CA LEU A 68 -4.15 17.24 11.59
C LEU A 68 -5.37 16.41 12.01
N CYS A 69 -5.17 15.15 12.38
CA CYS A 69 -6.22 14.29 12.92
C CYS A 69 -6.85 14.89 14.18
N ASN A 70 -6.03 15.31 15.13
CA ASN A 70 -6.49 15.93 16.37
C ASN A 70 -7.20 17.27 16.11
N TYR A 71 -6.62 18.10 15.23
CA TYR A 71 -7.23 19.36 14.83
C TYR A 71 -8.63 19.19 14.21
N ILE A 72 -8.79 18.25 13.28
CA ILE A 72 -10.07 17.96 12.63
C ILE A 72 -11.10 17.47 13.67
N LYS A 73 -10.70 16.58 14.55
CA LYS A 73 -11.55 16.01 15.60
C LYS A 73 -12.10 17.06 16.55
N GLU A 74 -11.26 17.99 16.98
CA GLU A 74 -11.62 19.02 17.97
C GLU A 74 -12.42 20.18 17.37
N ASN A 75 -12.17 20.53 16.10
CA ASN A 75 -12.70 21.75 15.51
C ASN A 75 -13.84 21.51 14.50
N SER A 76 -14.20 20.26 14.21
CA SER A 76 -15.33 19.96 13.32
C SER A 76 -16.67 20.15 14.02
N LEU A 77 -17.65 20.69 13.29
CA LEU A 77 -18.96 21.07 13.85
C LEU A 77 -19.93 19.90 14.05
N CYS A 78 -19.71 18.75 13.38
CA CYS A 78 -20.60 17.61 13.48
C CYS A 78 -19.86 16.28 13.64
N GLY A 79 -20.61 15.22 13.97
CA GLY A 79 -20.07 13.88 14.22
C GLY A 79 -19.27 13.29 13.05
N LEU A 80 -19.57 13.62 11.79
CA LEU A 80 -18.80 13.15 10.65
C LEU A 80 -17.33 13.61 10.75
N GLY A 81 -17.11 14.92 10.84
CA GLY A 81 -15.75 15.45 10.93
C GLY A 81 -15.05 15.09 12.24
N GLN A 82 -15.79 15.02 13.37
CA GLN A 82 -15.24 14.63 14.66
C GLN A 82 -14.78 13.17 14.71
N THR A 83 -15.37 12.29 13.90
CA THR A 83 -15.04 10.86 13.87
C THR A 83 -14.20 10.45 12.67
N ALA A 84 -14.12 11.27 11.62
CA ALA A 84 -13.34 11.02 10.40
C ALA A 84 -11.89 10.60 10.66
N PRO A 85 -11.14 11.23 11.59
CA PRO A 85 -9.76 10.88 11.87
C PRO A 85 -9.58 9.59 12.71
N ASN A 86 -10.64 9.06 13.32
CA ASN A 86 -10.52 7.93 14.24
C ASN A 86 -9.90 6.66 13.60
N PRO A 87 -10.28 6.25 12.37
CA PRO A 87 -9.62 5.12 11.71
C PRO A 87 -8.11 5.35 11.54
N VAL A 88 -7.70 6.55 11.16
CA VAL A 88 -6.28 6.90 10.98
C VAL A 88 -5.53 6.86 12.31
N LEU A 89 -6.07 7.51 13.37
CA LEU A 89 -5.44 7.52 14.69
C LEU A 89 -5.33 6.12 15.30
N SER A 90 -6.41 5.33 15.22
CA SER A 90 -6.42 3.99 15.81
C SER A 90 -5.50 3.01 15.08
N THR A 91 -5.40 3.09 13.75
CA THR A 91 -4.45 2.26 12.99
C THR A 91 -3.02 2.73 13.22
N TYR A 92 -2.76 4.05 13.26
CA TYR A 92 -1.44 4.59 13.55
C TYR A 92 -0.95 4.23 14.95
N GLU A 93 -1.82 4.28 15.97
CA GLU A 93 -1.45 3.90 17.34
C GLU A 93 -1.09 2.42 17.46
N ARG A 94 -1.84 1.53 16.79
CA ARG A 94 -1.70 0.08 16.95
C ARG A 94 -0.72 -0.55 15.96
N PHE A 95 -0.56 0.00 14.78
CA PHE A 95 0.25 -0.51 13.67
C PHE A 95 1.29 0.51 13.22
N LYS A 96 1.90 1.21 14.18
CA LYS A 96 2.89 2.26 13.91
C LYS A 96 4.06 1.76 13.05
N ASP A 97 4.46 0.51 13.26
CA ASP A 97 5.56 -0.11 12.53
C ASP A 97 5.26 -0.23 11.02
N GLU A 98 3.99 -0.48 10.64
CA GLU A 98 3.60 -0.49 9.23
C GLU A 98 3.73 0.91 8.60
N TYR A 99 3.29 1.96 9.30
CA TYR A 99 3.44 3.34 8.82
C TYR A 99 4.92 3.71 8.65
N ILE A 100 5.77 3.32 9.60
CA ILE A 100 7.22 3.53 9.52
C ILE A 100 7.81 2.76 8.34
N ALA A 101 7.44 1.50 8.13
CA ALA A 101 7.90 0.71 7.00
C ALA A 101 7.55 1.36 5.65
N HIS A 102 6.33 1.93 5.51
CA HIS A 102 5.93 2.64 4.30
C HIS A 102 6.76 3.92 4.07
N VAL A 103 7.13 4.63 5.14
CA VAL A 103 7.82 5.92 5.07
C VAL A 103 9.33 5.76 5.00
N VAL A 104 9.92 4.90 5.83
CA VAL A 104 11.38 4.72 5.95
C VAL A 104 11.88 3.66 4.97
N ASP A 105 11.31 2.44 5.05
CA ASP A 105 11.78 1.29 4.27
C ASP A 105 11.22 1.29 2.84
N LYS A 106 10.25 2.18 2.55
CA LYS A 106 9.54 2.24 1.28
C LYS A 106 8.95 0.88 0.87
N LYS A 107 8.45 0.15 1.86
CA LYS A 107 7.92 -1.19 1.72
C LYS A 107 6.55 -1.31 2.37
N CYS A 108 5.62 -1.95 1.68
CA CYS A 108 4.33 -2.33 2.24
C CYS A 108 4.43 -3.78 2.76
N PRO A 109 4.37 -4.03 4.08
CA PRO A 109 4.48 -5.40 4.62
C PRO A 109 3.42 -6.36 4.06
N ALA A 110 2.17 -5.93 3.98
CA ALA A 110 1.07 -6.68 3.38
C ALA A 110 1.16 -6.78 1.84
N GLY A 111 2.00 -5.96 1.20
CA GLY A 111 2.18 -5.93 -0.25
C GLY A 111 0.92 -5.51 -1.03
N VAL A 112 0.07 -4.67 -0.45
CA VAL A 112 -1.15 -4.12 -1.07
C VAL A 112 -0.85 -2.85 -1.85
N CYS A 113 -0.01 -1.96 -1.28
CA CYS A 113 0.32 -0.67 -1.89
C CYS A 113 1.17 -0.86 -3.14
N LYS A 114 0.57 -0.73 -4.32
CA LYS A 114 1.18 -1.05 -5.62
C LYS A 114 2.53 -0.36 -5.85
N ASP A 115 2.65 0.89 -5.42
CA ASP A 115 3.88 1.68 -5.61
C ASP A 115 5.04 1.22 -4.71
N LEU A 116 4.75 0.47 -3.64
CA LEU A 116 5.71 -0.06 -2.68
C LEU A 116 6.00 -1.56 -2.86
N VAL A 117 5.27 -2.23 -3.74
CA VAL A 117 5.54 -3.64 -4.07
C VAL A 117 6.67 -3.73 -5.07
N THR A 118 7.62 -4.61 -4.80
CA THR A 118 8.68 -4.98 -5.74
C THR A 118 8.60 -6.47 -6.02
N PHE A 119 8.49 -6.83 -7.28
CA PHE A 119 8.52 -8.23 -7.68
C PHE A 119 9.96 -8.64 -8.00
N SER A 120 10.35 -9.81 -7.48
CA SER A 120 11.63 -10.45 -7.80
C SER A 120 11.42 -11.90 -8.18
N ILE A 121 12.43 -12.51 -8.80
CA ILE A 121 12.40 -13.94 -9.17
C ILE A 121 13.42 -14.67 -8.32
N ASP A 122 12.95 -15.63 -7.55
CA ASP A 122 13.78 -16.59 -6.85
C ASP A 122 14.45 -17.50 -7.89
N VAL A 123 15.75 -17.29 -8.06
CA VAL A 123 16.53 -17.99 -9.07
C VAL A 123 16.66 -19.49 -8.80
N GLU A 124 16.55 -19.91 -7.54
CA GLU A 124 16.63 -21.32 -7.16
C GLU A 124 15.34 -22.08 -7.51
N LYS A 125 14.19 -21.41 -7.43
CA LYS A 125 12.89 -21.97 -7.82
C LYS A 125 12.56 -21.79 -9.29
N CYS A 126 13.29 -20.92 -9.98
CA CYS A 126 13.02 -20.58 -11.37
C CYS A 126 13.61 -21.60 -12.32
N ILE A 127 12.76 -22.39 -12.97
CA ILE A 127 13.18 -23.40 -13.96
C ILE A 127 13.47 -22.84 -15.37
N GLY A 128 13.38 -21.53 -15.56
CA GLY A 128 13.68 -20.88 -16.85
C GLY A 128 12.63 -21.09 -17.96
N CYS A 129 11.37 -21.41 -17.61
CA CYS A 129 10.32 -21.73 -18.60
C CYS A 129 9.85 -20.53 -19.45
N GLY A 130 10.09 -19.29 -19.02
CA GLY A 130 9.79 -18.08 -19.78
C GLY A 130 8.32 -17.65 -19.83
N ILE A 131 7.40 -18.33 -19.15
CA ILE A 131 5.96 -17.98 -19.15
C ILE A 131 5.72 -16.58 -18.61
N CYS A 132 6.42 -16.21 -17.55
CA CYS A 132 6.32 -14.86 -16.95
C CYS A 132 6.79 -13.77 -17.92
N ALA A 133 7.88 -13.99 -18.65
CA ALA A 133 8.39 -13.04 -19.64
C ALA A 133 7.43 -12.91 -20.84
N LYS A 134 6.90 -14.02 -21.35
CA LYS A 134 5.96 -14.01 -22.49
C LYS A 134 4.65 -13.25 -22.19
N ASN A 135 4.20 -13.29 -20.94
CA ASN A 135 2.97 -12.63 -20.51
C ASN A 135 3.19 -11.25 -19.87
N CYS A 136 4.41 -10.74 -19.89
CA CYS A 136 4.71 -9.41 -19.37
C CYS A 136 4.25 -8.32 -20.35
N PRO A 137 3.32 -7.43 -19.98
CA PRO A 137 2.78 -6.42 -20.90
C PRO A 137 3.78 -5.33 -21.29
N VAL A 138 4.88 -5.22 -20.55
CA VAL A 138 5.90 -4.16 -20.73
C VAL A 138 7.30 -4.73 -20.95
N ASP A 139 7.42 -6.03 -21.20
CA ASP A 139 8.68 -6.74 -21.46
C ASP A 139 9.77 -6.46 -20.39
N ALA A 140 9.34 -6.29 -19.12
CA ALA A 140 10.23 -6.03 -18.00
C ALA A 140 10.97 -7.27 -17.48
N ILE A 141 10.74 -8.46 -18.05
CA ILE A 141 11.31 -9.72 -17.58
C ILE A 141 12.27 -10.28 -18.63
N THR A 142 13.54 -10.30 -18.29
CA THR A 142 14.62 -10.74 -19.19
C THR A 142 15.28 -12.02 -18.67
N ARG A 143 15.80 -12.82 -19.59
CA ARG A 143 16.56 -14.02 -19.26
C ARG A 143 17.95 -13.62 -18.75
N THR A 144 18.39 -14.21 -17.65
CA THR A 144 19.74 -14.05 -17.11
C THR A 144 20.68 -15.09 -17.73
N GLU A 145 21.96 -14.98 -17.43
CA GLU A 145 22.96 -16.02 -17.76
C GLU A 145 23.08 -17.09 -16.66
N TYR A 146 22.48 -16.85 -15.50
CA TYR A 146 22.58 -17.73 -14.34
C TYR A 146 21.65 -18.96 -14.47
N ILE A 147 22.26 -20.14 -14.34
CA ILE A 147 21.55 -21.43 -14.29
C ILE A 147 21.71 -21.97 -12.86
N ALA A 148 20.60 -22.10 -12.14
CA ALA A 148 20.63 -22.66 -10.79
C ALA A 148 21.01 -24.15 -10.79
N PRO A 149 21.65 -24.65 -9.72
CA PRO A 149 22.00 -26.06 -9.59
C PRO A 149 20.76 -26.97 -9.75
N GLY A 150 20.85 -27.96 -10.65
CA GLY A 150 19.73 -28.86 -10.94
C GLY A 150 18.76 -28.40 -12.02
N HIS A 151 18.91 -27.19 -12.56
CA HIS A 151 18.12 -26.69 -13.67
C HIS A 151 18.83 -26.76 -15.01
N LYS A 152 18.05 -26.86 -16.09
CA LYS A 152 18.59 -26.97 -17.46
C LYS A 152 18.61 -25.63 -18.22
N LEU A 153 17.85 -24.66 -17.73
CA LEU A 153 17.67 -23.37 -18.41
C LEU A 153 18.03 -22.24 -17.44
N ALA A 154 18.53 -21.15 -17.99
CA ALA A 154 18.83 -19.94 -17.25
C ALA A 154 17.56 -19.31 -16.67
N SER A 155 17.68 -18.76 -15.47
CA SER A 155 16.62 -18.05 -14.75
C SER A 155 16.25 -16.74 -15.44
N PHE A 156 15.22 -16.08 -14.94
CA PHE A 156 14.80 -14.76 -15.38
C PHE A 156 15.01 -13.74 -14.27
N SER A 157 15.13 -12.48 -14.63
CA SER A 157 15.13 -11.32 -13.72
C SER A 157 14.06 -10.31 -14.13
N ILE A 158 13.59 -9.53 -13.17
CA ILE A 158 12.61 -8.45 -13.39
C ILE A 158 13.35 -7.12 -13.31
N ASP A 159 13.23 -6.32 -14.36
CA ASP A 159 13.67 -4.93 -14.37
C ASP A 159 12.64 -4.09 -13.61
N THR A 160 13.02 -3.62 -12.42
CA THR A 160 12.14 -2.87 -11.51
C THR A 160 11.73 -1.52 -12.08
N ASP A 161 12.57 -0.92 -12.95
CA ASP A 161 12.31 0.40 -13.54
C ASP A 161 11.27 0.32 -14.67
N LYS A 162 11.23 -0.81 -15.39
CA LYS A 162 10.23 -1.06 -16.44
C LYS A 162 8.96 -1.69 -15.89
N CYS A 163 9.02 -2.31 -14.71
CA CYS A 163 7.92 -3.08 -14.16
C CYS A 163 6.75 -2.19 -13.72
N VAL A 164 5.58 -2.37 -14.35
CA VAL A 164 4.33 -1.67 -13.98
C VAL A 164 3.59 -2.33 -12.81
N LYS A 165 4.22 -3.28 -12.14
CA LYS A 165 3.72 -3.92 -10.90
C LYS A 165 2.32 -4.55 -11.03
N CYS A 166 1.96 -5.06 -12.20
CA CYS A 166 0.64 -5.63 -12.50
C CYS A 166 0.38 -7.01 -11.86
N GLY A 167 1.42 -7.72 -11.39
CA GLY A 167 1.29 -9.04 -10.75
C GLY A 167 1.03 -10.22 -11.67
N VAL A 168 0.88 -10.04 -12.99
CA VAL A 168 0.60 -11.10 -13.95
C VAL A 168 1.63 -12.23 -13.90
N CYS A 169 2.91 -11.91 -13.68
CA CYS A 169 3.99 -12.88 -13.56
C CYS A 169 3.84 -13.79 -12.33
N VAL A 170 3.30 -13.28 -11.22
CA VAL A 170 3.01 -14.07 -10.01
C VAL A 170 1.93 -15.10 -10.28
N GLY A 171 0.80 -14.67 -10.86
CA GLY A 171 -0.34 -15.54 -11.17
C GLY A 171 0.00 -16.63 -12.19
N ASN A 172 0.91 -16.35 -13.14
CA ASN A 172 1.31 -17.31 -14.19
C ASN A 172 2.45 -18.25 -13.78
N CYS A 173 3.13 -18.01 -12.65
CA CYS A 173 4.25 -18.84 -12.21
C CYS A 173 3.79 -20.08 -11.45
N LYS A 174 3.70 -21.23 -12.12
CA LYS A 174 3.34 -22.52 -11.51
C LYS A 174 4.34 -22.98 -10.43
N PHE A 175 5.56 -22.49 -10.47
CA PHE A 175 6.66 -22.86 -9.55
C PHE A 175 6.76 -21.90 -8.36
N LYS A 176 5.88 -20.90 -8.28
CA LYS A 176 5.91 -19.85 -7.23
C LYS A 176 7.31 -19.24 -7.06
N ALA A 177 8.05 -19.11 -8.17
CA ALA A 177 9.38 -18.52 -8.19
C ALA A 177 9.34 -16.99 -8.21
N VAL A 178 8.19 -16.37 -8.54
CA VAL A 178 8.03 -14.92 -8.46
C VAL A 178 7.55 -14.58 -7.06
N ILE A 179 8.33 -13.77 -6.35
CA ILE A 179 8.09 -13.31 -4.98
C ILE A 179 7.78 -11.80 -5.00
N LYS A 180 6.99 -11.40 -4.04
CA LYS A 180 6.44 -10.05 -3.84
C LYS A 180 7.19 -9.37 -2.71
#